data_ac8f59c15f06152009ba9d54485f05d0
#
_entry.id   ac8f59c15f06152009ba9d54485f05d0
#
_cell.length_a   1.000
_cell.length_b   1.000
_cell.length_c   1.000
_cell.angle_alpha   90.00
_cell.angle_beta   90.00
_cell.angle_gamma   90.00
#
_symmetry.space_group_name_H-M   'P 1'
#
loop_
_entity.id
_entity.type
_entity.pdbx_description
1 polymer ?
#
loop_
_entity_poly.entity_id
_entity_poly.type
_entity_poly.pdbx_seq_one_letter_code
_entity_poly.pdbx_strand_id
1 'polypeptide(L)'
;MDQKTVKKNRLMFPLGTVGRDMMYQLFTNYLYAFVLLTRQLDKAQLATIAAIMVAARVFDALNDPLMGNIIDRTRTKWGKFKPWLVIGILTTSLVIYAAFNTKLQGWPFVIFFGVIYFLYSITYTMHDISYWGMIPSLSTDAAERNLLTSRTNLFAGFGGALANFLIPMLTVGAMTIGRSSVTAYGVIALIIAVITPLFLCFTIFGVRENRAYEKEPAPKISFKKIIRTIVGNDQLRWIIPIFLLQQIGNGVVLGGLGQFYIYFQFGYAGGLYSLFNTIGMLATAVLMILYPMISAKVQRKALMKKLLLASIIGYVVMLAAGLFGSSLGMIAFWIITLGFMIANVGQYGFYLILMISILNTVEYNEYTTGSRDDAIIASIRPFVTKLGGALIVVITTVTYLLFNVTDTTNQISDYEMKAQKAQQVVVEGMALKQSGDEKLATVLKEIKEQELGVFVTDISEDDLKAVVVKNDEAKLNEVLDKVDKAKLTNIDDVLSKVESGQTVGLLLTMVILSFVFMLLTYVLYMKHYKLDEPEYDRICKELEERKAQA
;
A
#
# COMPACT_ATOMS: atom_id res chain seq x y z
N MET A 1 -16.13 32.97 -0.46
CA MET A 1 -16.34 32.34 0.88
C MET A 1 -15.84 33.28 1.95
N ASP A 2 -16.49 33.28 3.13
CA ASP A 2 -16.00 34.05 4.26
C ASP A 2 -14.72 33.42 4.87
N GLN A 3 -13.89 34.23 5.52
CA GLN A 3 -12.62 33.76 6.09
C GLN A 3 -12.78 32.63 7.13
N LYS A 4 -13.90 32.61 7.84
CA LYS A 4 -14.18 31.56 8.84
C LYS A 4 -14.39 30.22 8.18
N THR A 5 -15.12 30.18 7.06
CA THR A 5 -15.34 28.97 6.26
C THR A 5 -14.04 28.47 5.64
N VAL A 6 -13.21 29.36 5.10
CA VAL A 6 -11.89 29.00 4.56
C VAL A 6 -11.00 28.36 5.63
N LYS A 7 -10.90 28.99 6.82
CA LYS A 7 -10.12 28.41 7.95
C LYS A 7 -10.66 27.05 8.39
N LYS A 8 -11.98 26.87 8.40
CA LYS A 8 -12.62 25.59 8.75
C LYS A 8 -12.29 24.51 7.71
N ASN A 9 -12.39 24.83 6.41
CA ASN A 9 -12.05 23.91 5.34
C ASN A 9 -10.59 23.45 5.40
N ARG A 10 -9.65 24.35 5.78
CA ARG A 10 -8.20 24.05 5.93
C ARG A 10 -7.88 22.95 6.94
N LEU A 11 -8.78 22.69 7.89
CA LEU A 11 -8.61 21.63 8.90
C LEU A 11 -9.52 20.44 8.62
N MET A 12 -10.80 20.70 8.37
CA MET A 12 -11.81 19.64 8.27
C MET A 12 -11.64 18.78 7.01
N PHE A 13 -11.20 19.39 5.88
CA PHE A 13 -10.96 18.64 4.66
C PHE A 13 -9.78 17.68 4.78
N PRO A 14 -8.56 18.10 5.17
CA PRO A 14 -7.43 17.19 5.33
C PRO A 14 -7.65 16.07 6.35
N LEU A 15 -8.37 16.31 7.44
CA LEU A 15 -8.69 15.26 8.42
C LEU A 15 -9.42 14.07 7.81
N GLY A 16 -10.29 14.32 6.84
CA GLY A 16 -11.05 13.25 6.17
C GLY A 16 -10.20 12.24 5.41
N THR A 17 -8.93 12.56 5.08
CA THR A 17 -8.06 11.63 4.35
C THR A 17 -7.34 10.61 5.24
N VAL A 18 -7.18 10.87 6.55
CA VAL A 18 -6.39 10.01 7.45
C VAL A 18 -6.87 8.56 7.39
N GLY A 19 -8.15 8.31 7.66
CA GLY A 19 -8.72 6.96 7.60
C GLY A 19 -8.70 6.37 6.19
N ARG A 20 -8.94 7.20 5.16
CA ARG A 20 -8.88 6.80 3.76
C ARG A 20 -7.54 6.22 3.37
N ASP A 21 -6.45 6.88 3.76
CA ASP A 21 -5.11 6.43 3.45
C ASP A 21 -4.70 5.21 4.28
N MET A 22 -5.17 5.08 5.53
CA MET A 22 -5.04 3.82 6.30
C MET A 22 -5.71 2.65 5.56
N MET A 23 -6.94 2.83 5.06
CA MET A 23 -7.68 1.83 4.28
C MET A 23 -6.96 1.46 2.98
N TYR A 24 -6.42 2.45 2.28
CA TYR A 24 -5.63 2.25 1.07
C TYR A 24 -4.39 1.39 1.34
N GLN A 25 -3.64 1.69 2.41
CA GLN A 25 -2.45 0.92 2.77
C GLN A 25 -2.81 -0.53 3.13
N LEU A 26 -3.86 -0.74 3.92
CA LEU A 26 -4.29 -2.09 4.29
C LEU A 26 -4.57 -2.94 3.04
N PHE A 27 -5.33 -2.41 2.09
CA PHE A 27 -5.69 -3.17 0.89
C PHE A 27 -4.53 -3.27 -0.11
N THR A 28 -3.81 -2.19 -0.36
CA THR A 28 -2.79 -2.16 -1.42
C THR A 28 -1.50 -2.87 -1.02
N ASN A 29 -1.05 -2.70 0.22
CA ASN A 29 0.24 -3.20 0.67
C ASN A 29 0.13 -4.50 1.48
N TYR A 30 -0.98 -4.74 2.18
CA TYR A 30 -1.08 -5.85 3.12
C TYR A 30 -2.07 -6.94 2.73
N LEU A 31 -2.93 -6.73 1.71
CA LEU A 31 -3.84 -7.77 1.24
C LEU A 31 -3.10 -9.02 0.74
N TYR A 32 -1.99 -8.84 0.03
CA TYR A 32 -1.20 -9.96 -0.48
C TYR A 32 -0.49 -10.71 0.65
N ALA A 33 0.04 -10.01 1.65
CA ALA A 33 0.60 -10.61 2.86
C ALA A 33 -0.48 -11.35 3.67
N PHE A 34 -1.67 -10.78 3.83
CA PHE A 34 -2.82 -11.44 4.43
C PHE A 34 -3.11 -12.77 3.72
N VAL A 35 -3.17 -12.76 2.39
CA VAL A 35 -3.44 -13.98 1.60
C VAL A 35 -2.39 -15.06 1.90
N LEU A 36 -1.11 -14.71 1.85
CA LEU A 36 0.00 -15.67 2.05
C LEU A 36 0.12 -16.19 3.48
N LEU A 37 -0.24 -15.38 4.48
CA LEU A 37 -0.10 -15.75 5.89
C LEU A 37 -1.35 -16.39 6.50
N THR A 38 -2.50 -16.34 5.79
CA THR A 38 -3.78 -16.80 6.34
C THR A 38 -4.53 -17.77 5.44
N ARG A 39 -3.97 -18.09 4.26
CA ARG A 39 -4.58 -19.01 3.30
C ARG A 39 -3.54 -20.02 2.80
N GLN A 40 -3.96 -21.27 2.73
CA GLN A 40 -3.17 -22.30 2.05
C GLN A 40 -3.51 -22.28 0.57
N LEU A 41 -2.53 -21.93 -0.25
CA LEU A 41 -2.70 -21.77 -1.69
C LEU A 41 -1.69 -22.60 -2.45
N ASP A 42 -2.19 -23.35 -3.45
CA ASP A 42 -1.29 -23.95 -4.43
C ASP A 42 -0.73 -22.90 -5.41
N LYS A 43 0.29 -23.30 -6.18
CA LYS A 43 0.97 -22.40 -7.13
C LYS A 43 0.02 -21.83 -8.20
N ALA A 44 -0.99 -22.60 -8.62
CA ALA A 44 -1.98 -22.18 -9.62
C ALA A 44 -2.96 -21.14 -9.03
N GLN A 45 -3.41 -21.36 -7.79
CA GLN A 45 -4.26 -20.41 -7.07
C GLN A 45 -3.54 -19.09 -6.84
N LEU A 46 -2.27 -19.11 -6.40
CA LEU A 46 -1.47 -17.91 -6.22
C LEU A 46 -1.24 -17.15 -7.53
N ALA A 47 -0.90 -17.86 -8.60
CA ALA A 47 -0.75 -17.24 -9.93
C ALA A 47 -2.06 -16.62 -10.42
N THR A 48 -3.22 -17.27 -10.14
CA THR A 48 -4.53 -16.74 -10.49
C THR A 48 -4.88 -15.49 -9.68
N ILE A 49 -4.57 -15.46 -8.39
CA ILE A 49 -4.72 -14.26 -7.55
C ILE A 49 -3.90 -13.11 -8.10
N ALA A 50 -2.63 -13.35 -8.48
CA ALA A 50 -1.79 -12.33 -9.08
C ALA A 50 -2.37 -11.83 -10.42
N ALA A 51 -2.88 -12.73 -11.27
CA ALA A 51 -3.53 -12.36 -12.53
C ALA A 51 -4.78 -11.49 -12.29
N ILE A 52 -5.60 -11.81 -11.27
CA ILE A 52 -6.75 -11.01 -10.85
C ILE A 52 -6.30 -9.61 -10.40
N MET A 53 -5.24 -9.51 -9.59
CA MET A 53 -4.71 -8.22 -9.14
C MET A 53 -4.23 -7.36 -10.32
N VAL A 54 -3.55 -7.96 -11.29
CA VAL A 54 -3.13 -7.28 -12.53
C VAL A 54 -4.34 -6.81 -13.34
N ALA A 55 -5.31 -7.71 -13.58
CA ALA A 55 -6.53 -7.38 -14.33
C ALA A 55 -7.32 -6.24 -13.67
N ALA A 56 -7.43 -6.26 -12.34
CA ALA A 56 -8.09 -5.20 -11.60
C ALA A 56 -7.36 -3.85 -11.70
N ARG A 57 -6.02 -3.83 -11.73
CA ARG A 57 -5.24 -2.60 -11.96
C ARG A 57 -5.47 -2.01 -13.35
N VAL A 58 -5.60 -2.87 -14.37
CA VAL A 58 -5.99 -2.43 -15.72
C VAL A 58 -7.43 -1.91 -15.73
N PHE A 59 -8.33 -2.60 -15.04
CA PHE A 59 -9.72 -2.16 -14.88
C PHE A 59 -9.82 -0.79 -14.19
N ASP A 60 -9.04 -0.53 -13.14
CA ASP A 60 -8.96 0.76 -12.46
C ASP A 60 -8.68 1.90 -13.43
N ALA A 61 -7.75 1.69 -14.36
CA ALA A 61 -7.38 2.70 -15.36
C ALA A 61 -8.56 3.08 -16.29
N LEU A 62 -9.48 2.14 -16.52
CA LEU A 62 -10.70 2.36 -17.32
C LEU A 62 -11.85 2.90 -16.46
N ASN A 63 -11.93 2.47 -15.21
CA ASN A 63 -12.99 2.85 -14.27
C ASN A 63 -12.88 4.32 -13.84
N ASP A 64 -11.66 4.85 -13.65
CA ASP A 64 -11.45 6.22 -13.18
C ASP A 64 -12.11 7.29 -14.09
N PRO A 65 -11.91 7.29 -15.42
CA PRO A 65 -12.60 8.25 -16.30
C PRO A 65 -14.12 8.07 -16.34
N LEU A 66 -14.60 6.83 -16.23
CA LEU A 66 -16.05 6.55 -16.19
C LEU A 66 -16.66 7.14 -14.93
N MET A 67 -16.07 6.89 -13.78
CA MET A 67 -16.55 7.41 -12.50
C MET A 67 -16.46 8.92 -12.43
N GLY A 68 -15.37 9.51 -12.93
CA GLY A 68 -15.23 10.97 -13.04
C GLY A 68 -16.38 11.61 -13.83
N ASN A 69 -16.75 11.00 -14.97
CA ASN A 69 -17.87 11.47 -15.79
C ASN A 69 -19.25 11.34 -15.07
N ILE A 70 -19.44 10.28 -14.29
CA ILE A 70 -20.65 10.08 -13.48
C ILE A 70 -20.74 11.18 -12.39
N ILE A 71 -19.63 11.42 -11.66
CA ILE A 71 -19.56 12.46 -10.63
C ILE A 71 -19.83 13.83 -11.23
N ASP A 72 -19.23 14.15 -12.36
CA ASP A 72 -19.39 15.45 -13.02
C ASP A 72 -20.82 15.73 -13.50
N ARG A 73 -21.60 14.70 -13.79
CA ARG A 73 -23.02 14.80 -14.14
C ARG A 73 -23.97 14.79 -12.95
N THR A 74 -23.47 14.46 -11.77
CA THR A 74 -24.29 14.37 -10.57
C THR A 74 -24.72 15.77 -10.09
N ARG A 75 -26.00 15.93 -9.80
CA ARG A 75 -26.60 17.17 -9.28
C ARG A 75 -27.52 16.80 -8.13
N THR A 76 -27.08 17.07 -6.88
CA THR A 76 -27.87 16.79 -5.68
C THR A 76 -27.90 18.00 -4.75
N LYS A 77 -28.81 17.95 -3.77
CA LYS A 77 -28.87 18.98 -2.71
C LYS A 77 -27.57 19.05 -1.88
N TRP A 78 -26.78 17.97 -1.86
CA TRP A 78 -25.50 17.88 -1.13
C TRP A 78 -24.29 18.30 -1.97
N GLY A 79 -24.48 18.69 -3.24
CA GLY A 79 -23.42 18.93 -4.21
C GLY A 79 -23.20 17.72 -5.12
N LYS A 80 -22.10 17.75 -5.90
CA LYS A 80 -21.77 16.64 -6.80
C LYS A 80 -20.84 15.60 -6.18
N PHE A 81 -20.01 15.97 -5.21
CA PHE A 81 -18.98 15.11 -4.65
C PHE A 81 -19.44 14.34 -3.40
N LYS A 82 -20.12 15.02 -2.47
CA LYS A 82 -20.48 14.41 -1.17
C LYS A 82 -21.31 13.13 -1.26
N PRO A 83 -22.30 12.97 -2.17
CA PRO A 83 -23.03 11.72 -2.29
C PRO A 83 -22.11 10.53 -2.61
N TRP A 84 -21.16 10.73 -3.52
CA TRP A 84 -20.20 9.70 -3.91
C TRP A 84 -19.14 9.42 -2.84
N LEU A 85 -18.76 10.44 -2.04
CA LEU A 85 -17.95 10.23 -0.85
C LEU A 85 -18.64 9.31 0.15
N VAL A 86 -19.93 9.55 0.44
CA VAL A 86 -20.68 8.74 1.41
C VAL A 86 -20.89 7.32 0.89
N ILE A 87 -21.43 7.18 -0.33
CA ILE A 87 -21.69 5.86 -0.93
C ILE A 87 -20.37 5.08 -1.04
N GLY A 88 -19.34 5.71 -1.62
CA GLY A 88 -18.05 5.07 -1.84
C GLY A 88 -17.42 4.62 -0.54
N ILE A 89 -17.34 5.46 0.50
CA ILE A 89 -16.67 5.08 1.74
C ILE A 89 -17.40 3.98 2.50
N LEU A 90 -18.73 4.04 2.59
CA LEU A 90 -19.50 3.02 3.29
C LEU A 90 -19.42 1.66 2.58
N THR A 91 -19.54 1.67 1.25
CA THR A 91 -19.42 0.43 0.47
C THR A 91 -17.99 -0.12 0.49
N THR A 92 -16.96 0.74 0.39
CA THR A 92 -15.56 0.30 0.53
C THR A 92 -15.29 -0.28 1.91
N SER A 93 -15.82 0.33 2.98
CA SER A 93 -15.67 -0.20 4.34
C SER A 93 -16.26 -1.61 4.48
N LEU A 94 -17.44 -1.86 3.89
CA LEU A 94 -18.04 -3.20 3.86
C LEU A 94 -17.20 -4.20 3.06
N VAL A 95 -16.67 -3.78 1.91
CA VAL A 95 -15.80 -4.61 1.06
C VAL A 95 -14.51 -4.96 1.80
N ILE A 96 -13.87 -4.00 2.48
CA ILE A 96 -12.67 -4.23 3.29
C ILE A 96 -12.97 -5.21 4.44
N TYR A 97 -14.05 -4.99 5.17
CA TYR A 97 -14.44 -5.93 6.22
C TYR A 97 -14.63 -7.35 5.67
N ALA A 98 -15.36 -7.50 4.57
CA ALA A 98 -15.59 -8.81 3.95
C ALA A 98 -14.28 -9.44 3.44
N ALA A 99 -13.38 -8.66 2.83
CA ALA A 99 -12.11 -9.14 2.28
C ALA A 99 -11.24 -9.85 3.32
N PHE A 100 -11.15 -9.29 4.54
CA PHE A 100 -10.26 -9.78 5.58
C PHE A 100 -10.95 -10.70 6.62
N ASN A 101 -12.29 -10.83 6.59
CA ASN A 101 -13.04 -11.69 7.53
C ASN A 101 -13.66 -12.92 6.87
N THR A 102 -13.34 -13.23 5.62
CA THR A 102 -13.81 -14.46 4.96
C THR A 102 -13.18 -15.71 5.58
N LYS A 103 -13.94 -16.80 5.62
CA LYS A 103 -13.46 -18.14 6.04
C LYS A 103 -13.20 -19.07 4.85
N LEU A 104 -13.39 -18.59 3.62
CA LEU A 104 -13.19 -19.38 2.41
C LEU A 104 -11.71 -19.74 2.22
N GLN A 105 -11.46 -20.93 1.65
CA GLN A 105 -10.14 -21.46 1.32
C GLN A 105 -10.14 -22.00 -0.12
N GLY A 106 -8.96 -22.22 -0.69
CA GLY A 106 -8.78 -22.82 -2.01
C GLY A 106 -9.46 -22.02 -3.13
N TRP A 107 -10.00 -22.70 -4.14
CA TRP A 107 -10.65 -22.06 -5.29
C TRP A 107 -11.86 -21.18 -4.95
N PRO A 108 -12.75 -21.55 -4.00
CA PRO A 108 -13.81 -20.65 -3.54
C PRO A 108 -13.27 -19.31 -3.02
N PHE A 109 -12.12 -19.32 -2.32
CA PHE A 109 -11.45 -18.09 -1.91
C PHE A 109 -10.92 -17.29 -3.11
N VAL A 110 -10.32 -17.93 -4.11
CA VAL A 110 -9.80 -17.24 -5.31
C VAL A 110 -10.92 -16.52 -6.07
N ILE A 111 -12.09 -17.17 -6.22
CA ILE A 111 -13.27 -16.56 -6.86
C ILE A 111 -13.77 -15.38 -6.04
N PHE A 112 -13.93 -15.58 -4.73
CA PHE A 112 -14.32 -14.51 -3.81
C PHE A 112 -13.35 -13.33 -3.84
N PHE A 113 -12.04 -13.61 -3.82
CA PHE A 113 -10.99 -12.60 -3.92
C PHE A 113 -11.14 -11.75 -5.19
N GLY A 114 -11.40 -12.40 -6.33
CA GLY A 114 -11.64 -11.70 -7.59
C GLY A 114 -12.82 -10.73 -7.48
N VAL A 115 -13.97 -11.22 -7.02
CA VAL A 115 -15.18 -10.38 -6.86
C VAL A 115 -14.90 -9.20 -5.91
N ILE A 116 -14.29 -9.47 -4.75
CA ILE A 116 -13.98 -8.44 -3.74
C ILE A 116 -12.98 -7.42 -4.28
N TYR A 117 -11.98 -7.86 -5.03
CA TYR A 117 -10.96 -6.94 -5.56
C TYR A 117 -11.56 -5.96 -6.58
N PHE A 118 -12.44 -6.43 -7.49
CA PHE A 118 -13.13 -5.55 -8.43
C PHE A 118 -14.15 -4.65 -7.72
N LEU A 119 -14.88 -5.15 -6.72
CA LEU A 119 -15.76 -4.31 -5.90
C LEU A 119 -14.98 -3.22 -5.15
N TYR A 120 -13.84 -3.55 -4.58
CA TYR A 120 -12.95 -2.55 -3.98
C TYR A 120 -12.53 -1.50 -4.99
N SER A 121 -12.09 -1.90 -6.18
CA SER A 121 -11.70 -0.99 -7.25
C SER A 121 -12.80 0.02 -7.56
N ILE A 122 -14.03 -0.43 -7.77
CA ILE A 122 -15.18 0.42 -8.08
C ILE A 122 -15.49 1.37 -6.91
N THR A 123 -15.65 0.82 -5.72
CA THR A 123 -16.11 1.58 -4.54
C THR A 123 -15.05 2.56 -4.04
N TYR A 124 -13.77 2.17 -4.09
CA TYR A 124 -12.66 3.05 -3.77
C TYR A 124 -12.58 4.24 -4.73
N THR A 125 -12.67 3.99 -6.03
CA THR A 125 -12.65 5.05 -7.05
C THR A 125 -13.78 6.07 -6.85
N MET A 126 -14.97 5.64 -6.39
CA MET A 126 -16.10 6.56 -6.11
C MET A 126 -15.70 7.66 -5.12
N HIS A 127 -15.15 7.29 -3.98
CA HIS A 127 -14.78 8.28 -2.96
C HIS A 127 -13.43 8.95 -3.25
N ASP A 128 -12.48 8.26 -3.88
CA ASP A 128 -11.16 8.83 -4.16
C ASP A 128 -11.23 9.99 -5.16
N ILE A 129 -11.85 9.78 -6.32
CA ILE A 129 -12.05 10.83 -7.32
C ILE A 129 -12.88 11.98 -6.76
N SER A 130 -13.94 11.66 -5.98
CA SER A 130 -14.78 12.69 -5.36
C SER A 130 -14.01 13.52 -4.34
N TYR A 131 -13.14 12.90 -3.54
CA TYR A 131 -12.35 13.58 -2.54
C TYR A 131 -11.36 14.57 -3.16
N TRP A 132 -10.50 14.10 -4.07
CA TRP A 132 -9.53 14.95 -4.73
C TRP A 132 -10.17 15.96 -5.67
N GLY A 133 -11.25 15.57 -6.36
CA GLY A 133 -12.03 16.45 -7.24
C GLY A 133 -12.76 17.58 -6.50
N MET A 134 -12.94 17.46 -5.17
CA MET A 134 -13.57 18.51 -4.36
C MET A 134 -12.65 19.73 -4.15
N ILE A 135 -11.32 19.59 -4.17
CA ILE A 135 -10.36 20.67 -3.85
C ILE A 135 -10.62 21.95 -4.66
N PRO A 136 -10.80 21.90 -6.00
CA PRO A 136 -11.11 23.11 -6.78
C PRO A 136 -12.42 23.79 -6.37
N SER A 137 -13.38 23.04 -5.83
CA SER A 137 -14.66 23.60 -5.35
C SER A 137 -14.57 24.26 -3.97
N LEU A 138 -13.46 24.09 -3.26
CA LEU A 138 -13.27 24.67 -1.92
C LEU A 138 -12.71 26.10 -1.97
N SER A 139 -12.00 26.45 -3.04
CA SER A 139 -11.49 27.80 -3.25
C SER A 139 -11.24 28.10 -4.73
N THR A 140 -11.50 29.33 -5.13
CA THR A 140 -11.11 29.88 -6.46
C THR A 140 -9.68 30.41 -6.46
N ASP A 141 -9.10 30.69 -5.27
CA ASP A 141 -7.72 31.15 -5.12
C ASP A 141 -6.74 29.98 -5.27
N ALA A 142 -5.77 30.14 -6.17
CA ALA A 142 -4.74 29.14 -6.44
C ALA A 142 -3.82 28.90 -5.23
N ALA A 143 -3.46 29.93 -4.48
CA ALA A 143 -2.62 29.79 -3.27
C ALA A 143 -3.35 28.98 -2.19
N GLU A 144 -4.64 29.22 -2.01
CA GLU A 144 -5.47 28.46 -1.07
C GLU A 144 -5.62 27.00 -1.48
N ARG A 145 -5.82 26.71 -2.78
CA ARG A 145 -5.87 25.33 -3.28
C ARG A 145 -4.56 24.60 -3.07
N ASN A 146 -3.43 25.25 -3.29
CA ASN A 146 -2.11 24.68 -3.06
C ASN A 146 -1.90 24.36 -1.57
N LEU A 147 -2.32 25.26 -0.67
CA LEU A 147 -2.26 25.05 0.77
C LEU A 147 -3.14 23.88 1.21
N LEU A 148 -4.37 23.79 0.71
CA LEU A 148 -5.28 22.66 0.98
C LEU A 148 -4.68 21.35 0.49
N THR A 149 -4.17 21.30 -0.74
CA THR A 149 -3.53 20.11 -1.31
C THR A 149 -2.32 19.67 -0.49
N SER A 150 -1.45 20.61 -0.11
CA SER A 150 -0.28 20.33 0.71
C SER A 150 -0.66 19.76 2.07
N ARG A 151 -1.63 20.37 2.77
CA ARG A 151 -2.13 19.87 4.05
C ARG A 151 -2.79 18.51 3.92
N THR A 152 -3.58 18.30 2.87
CA THR A 152 -4.23 17.01 2.60
C THR A 152 -3.19 15.91 2.39
N ASN A 153 -2.14 16.16 1.61
CA ASN A 153 -1.04 15.21 1.42
C ASN A 153 -0.30 14.91 2.74
N LEU A 154 -0.14 15.88 3.63
CA LEU A 154 0.49 15.69 4.93
C LEU A 154 -0.35 14.77 5.83
N PHE A 155 -1.66 14.98 5.90
CA PHE A 155 -2.57 14.13 6.68
C PHE A 155 -2.72 12.73 6.05
N ALA A 156 -2.74 12.62 4.72
CA ALA A 156 -2.68 11.36 3.99
C ALA A 156 -1.40 10.59 4.33
N GLY A 157 -0.25 11.26 4.27
CA GLY A 157 1.04 10.68 4.67
C GLY A 157 1.07 10.21 6.11
N PHE A 158 0.45 10.96 7.04
CA PHE A 158 0.32 10.55 8.43
C PHE A 158 -0.54 9.28 8.58
N GLY A 159 -1.72 9.23 7.96
CA GLY A 159 -2.58 8.04 7.96
C GLY A 159 -1.87 6.81 7.36
N GLY A 160 -1.20 7.00 6.24
CA GLY A 160 -0.42 5.95 5.58
C GLY A 160 0.76 5.45 6.42
N ALA A 161 1.52 6.34 7.04
CA ALA A 161 2.64 5.97 7.92
C ALA A 161 2.15 5.20 9.15
N LEU A 162 1.05 5.64 9.76
CA LEU A 162 0.45 4.96 10.90
C LEU A 162 0.01 3.54 10.54
N ALA A 163 -0.65 3.37 9.40
CA ALA A 163 -1.04 2.05 8.91
C ALA A 163 0.17 1.15 8.61
N ASN A 164 1.17 1.67 7.91
CA ASN A 164 2.39 0.92 7.57
C ASN A 164 3.21 0.52 8.80
N PHE A 165 3.11 1.27 9.90
CA PHE A 165 3.74 0.90 11.16
C PHE A 165 2.91 -0.11 11.95
N LEU A 166 1.62 0.16 12.14
CA LEU A 166 0.76 -0.64 13.03
C LEU A 166 0.33 -1.98 12.43
N ILE A 167 0.03 -2.02 11.13
CA ILE A 167 -0.52 -3.26 10.52
C ILE A 167 0.44 -4.44 10.68
N PRO A 168 1.71 -4.39 10.21
CA PRO A 168 2.60 -5.54 10.38
C PRO A 168 2.87 -5.87 11.84
N MET A 169 3.07 -4.85 12.67
CA MET A 169 3.36 -5.01 14.11
C MET A 169 2.23 -5.77 14.83
N LEU A 170 0.98 -5.49 14.47
CA LEU A 170 -0.21 -6.03 15.14
C LEU A 170 -0.80 -7.27 14.46
N THR A 171 -0.26 -7.67 13.30
CA THR A 171 -0.76 -8.84 12.55
C THR A 171 0.18 -10.02 12.51
N VAL A 172 1.46 -9.84 12.87
CA VAL A 172 2.50 -10.88 12.72
C VAL A 172 3.40 -10.92 13.95
N GLY A 173 3.62 -12.12 14.49
CA GLY A 173 4.53 -12.35 15.62
C GLY A 173 3.89 -12.19 16.99
N ALA A 174 4.69 -11.90 18.00
CA ALA A 174 4.26 -11.90 19.40
C ALA A 174 3.28 -10.79 19.80
N MET A 175 3.17 -9.71 19.02
CA MET A 175 2.25 -8.59 19.28
C MET A 175 0.91 -8.71 18.51
N THR A 176 0.64 -9.87 17.95
CA THR A 176 -0.54 -10.12 17.09
C THR A 176 -1.84 -10.00 17.88
N ILE A 177 -2.75 -9.14 17.42
CA ILE A 177 -4.08 -8.99 18.01
C ILE A 177 -4.85 -10.32 17.90
N GLY A 178 -5.41 -10.78 19.02
CA GLY A 178 -6.17 -12.05 19.05
C GLY A 178 -5.28 -13.28 18.85
N ARG A 179 -3.97 -13.16 19.02
CA ARG A 179 -2.98 -14.25 19.02
C ARG A 179 -2.90 -15.04 17.71
N SER A 180 -3.51 -14.56 16.61
CA SER A 180 -3.44 -15.18 15.28
C SER A 180 -3.50 -14.13 14.20
N SER A 181 -2.67 -14.27 13.16
CA SER A 181 -2.68 -13.38 11.99
C SER A 181 -4.06 -13.34 11.33
N VAL A 182 -4.77 -14.47 11.29
CA VAL A 182 -6.14 -14.55 10.73
C VAL A 182 -7.10 -13.63 11.48
N THR A 183 -7.10 -13.70 12.82
CA THR A 183 -7.93 -12.84 13.67
C THR A 183 -7.48 -11.38 13.60
N ALA A 184 -6.17 -11.14 13.64
CA ALA A 184 -5.60 -9.81 13.67
C ALA A 184 -5.93 -8.99 12.43
N TYR A 185 -5.76 -9.55 11.23
CA TYR A 185 -6.16 -8.88 9.99
C TYR A 185 -7.66 -8.57 9.96
N GLY A 186 -8.50 -9.49 10.42
CA GLY A 186 -9.95 -9.28 10.51
C GLY A 186 -10.33 -8.13 11.45
N VAL A 187 -9.71 -8.08 12.64
CA VAL A 187 -9.95 -7.02 13.64
C VAL A 187 -9.43 -5.67 13.11
N ILE A 188 -8.23 -5.62 12.54
CA ILE A 188 -7.68 -4.38 11.97
C ILE A 188 -8.55 -3.89 10.81
N ALA A 189 -9.03 -4.78 9.94
CA ALA A 189 -9.94 -4.41 8.87
C ALA A 189 -11.25 -3.84 9.42
N LEU A 190 -11.80 -4.40 10.50
CA LEU A 190 -12.98 -3.86 11.17
C LEU A 190 -12.70 -2.47 11.76
N ILE A 191 -11.60 -2.30 12.47
CA ILE A 191 -11.20 -1.01 13.05
C ILE A 191 -11.07 0.06 11.95
N ILE A 192 -10.36 -0.25 10.86
CA ILE A 192 -10.18 0.67 9.72
C ILE A 192 -11.51 0.93 9.02
N ALA A 193 -12.36 -0.08 8.84
CA ALA A 193 -13.68 0.05 8.22
C ALA A 193 -14.61 0.98 9.03
N VAL A 194 -14.44 1.06 10.35
CA VAL A 194 -15.20 1.97 11.23
C VAL A 194 -14.54 3.35 11.30
N ILE A 195 -13.23 3.41 11.50
CA ILE A 195 -12.50 4.68 11.66
C ILE A 195 -12.56 5.52 10.38
N THR A 196 -12.50 4.90 9.21
CA THR A 196 -12.46 5.63 7.93
C THR A 196 -13.70 6.48 7.68
N PRO A 197 -14.94 5.96 7.80
CA PRO A 197 -16.14 6.80 7.73
C PRO A 197 -16.17 7.89 8.80
N LEU A 198 -15.69 7.62 10.03
CA LEU A 198 -15.65 8.61 11.10
C LEU A 198 -14.75 9.81 10.75
N PHE A 199 -13.54 9.55 10.22
CA PHE A 199 -12.68 10.62 9.72
C PHE A 199 -13.32 11.36 8.54
N LEU A 200 -14.00 10.66 7.64
CA LEU A 200 -14.64 11.31 6.50
C LEU A 200 -15.82 12.19 6.91
N CYS A 201 -16.45 11.96 8.06
CA CYS A 201 -17.47 12.84 8.62
C CYS A 201 -16.97 14.29 8.77
N PHE A 202 -15.68 14.51 9.08
CA PHE A 202 -15.11 15.86 9.13
C PHE A 202 -15.22 16.55 7.77
N THR A 203 -14.98 15.85 6.66
CA THR A 203 -15.16 16.40 5.32
C THR A 203 -16.64 16.56 4.98
N ILE A 204 -17.48 15.56 5.21
CA ILE A 204 -18.90 15.57 4.82
C ILE A 204 -19.67 16.69 5.51
N PHE A 205 -19.53 16.81 6.83
CA PHE A 205 -20.28 17.76 7.65
C PHE A 205 -19.52 19.05 7.94
N GLY A 206 -18.18 19.00 7.93
CA GLY A 206 -17.32 20.14 8.27
C GLY A 206 -17.04 21.08 7.12
N VAL A 207 -17.05 20.59 5.89
CA VAL A 207 -16.61 21.32 4.70
C VAL A 207 -17.80 21.91 3.93
N ARG A 208 -17.64 23.14 3.45
CA ARG A 208 -18.59 23.80 2.55
C ARG A 208 -17.98 23.99 1.17
N GLU A 209 -18.68 23.49 0.14
CA GLU A 209 -18.31 23.64 -1.26
C GLU A 209 -18.79 24.98 -1.81
N ASN A 210 -17.99 25.61 -2.66
CA ASN A 210 -18.43 26.71 -3.50
C ASN A 210 -19.05 26.13 -4.78
N ARG A 211 -20.34 26.33 -4.97
CA ARG A 211 -21.11 25.76 -6.10
C ARG A 211 -21.04 26.58 -7.39
N ALA A 212 -20.23 27.64 -7.44
CA ALA A 212 -20.10 28.46 -8.64
C ALA A 212 -19.64 27.64 -9.87
N TYR A 213 -18.89 26.55 -9.65
CA TYR A 213 -18.42 25.63 -10.70
C TYR A 213 -19.55 24.81 -11.37
N GLU A 214 -20.73 24.74 -10.78
CA GLU A 214 -21.88 23.98 -11.36
C GLU A 214 -22.38 24.60 -12.67
N LYS A 215 -21.98 25.82 -12.98
CA LYS A 215 -22.41 26.56 -14.17
C LYS A 215 -21.60 26.23 -15.42
N GLU A 216 -20.42 25.63 -15.29
CA GLU A 216 -19.55 25.30 -16.43
C GLU A 216 -19.56 23.79 -16.69
N PRO A 217 -19.85 23.34 -17.93
CA PRO A 217 -19.72 21.92 -18.27
C PRO A 217 -18.25 21.50 -18.25
N ALA A 218 -17.94 20.38 -17.58
CA ALA A 218 -16.60 19.82 -17.61
C ALA A 218 -16.19 19.48 -19.05
N PRO A 219 -14.95 19.80 -19.47
CA PRO A 219 -14.47 19.48 -20.81
C PRO A 219 -14.48 17.97 -21.04
N LYS A 220 -15.12 17.52 -22.11
CA LYS A 220 -15.15 16.10 -22.50
C LYS A 220 -13.74 15.69 -23.00
N ILE A 221 -13.01 14.95 -22.20
CA ILE A 221 -11.73 14.38 -22.61
C ILE A 221 -12.01 13.06 -23.34
N SER A 222 -11.71 13.02 -24.65
CA SER A 222 -11.83 11.81 -25.47
C SER A 222 -10.56 10.97 -25.36
N PHE A 223 -10.69 9.65 -25.31
CA PHE A 223 -9.56 8.72 -25.34
C PHE A 223 -8.66 8.95 -26.58
N LYS A 224 -9.27 9.28 -27.72
CA LYS A 224 -8.51 9.67 -28.94
C LYS A 224 -7.65 10.93 -28.71
N LYS A 225 -8.14 11.89 -27.92
CA LYS A 225 -7.37 13.10 -27.59
C LYS A 225 -6.20 12.75 -26.68
N ILE A 226 -6.39 11.86 -25.69
CA ILE A 226 -5.27 11.39 -24.81
C ILE A 226 -4.16 10.78 -25.64
N ILE A 227 -4.48 9.82 -26.53
CA ILE A 227 -3.49 9.18 -27.40
C ILE A 227 -2.81 10.22 -28.29
N ARG A 228 -3.57 11.14 -28.88
CA ARG A 228 -3.01 12.19 -29.75
C ARG A 228 -2.04 13.10 -29.00
N THR A 229 -2.36 13.50 -27.76
CA THR A 229 -1.47 14.32 -26.93
C THR A 229 -0.18 13.56 -26.58
N ILE A 230 -0.29 12.26 -26.21
CA ILE A 230 0.90 11.45 -25.91
C ILE A 230 1.77 11.25 -27.15
N VAL A 231 1.18 10.91 -28.30
CA VAL A 231 1.92 10.66 -29.55
C VAL A 231 2.51 11.93 -30.13
N GLY A 232 1.82 13.07 -29.98
CA GLY A 232 2.25 14.37 -30.47
C GLY A 232 3.39 15.01 -29.69
N ASN A 233 3.62 14.59 -28.44
CA ASN A 233 4.62 15.14 -27.54
C ASN A 233 5.76 14.12 -27.31
N ASP A 234 6.92 14.35 -27.96
CA ASP A 234 8.05 13.42 -27.90
C ASP A 234 8.65 13.31 -26.49
N GLN A 235 8.61 14.36 -25.70
CA GLN A 235 9.10 14.35 -24.32
C GLN A 235 8.14 13.55 -23.42
N LEU A 236 6.84 13.64 -23.65
CA LEU A 236 5.84 12.86 -22.93
C LEU A 236 5.94 11.36 -23.24
N ARG A 237 6.20 11.01 -24.52
CA ARG A 237 6.44 9.60 -24.92
C ARG A 237 7.62 8.97 -24.20
N TRP A 238 8.66 9.73 -23.90
CA TRP A 238 9.83 9.22 -23.19
C TRP A 238 9.66 9.23 -21.68
N ILE A 239 9.06 10.29 -21.10
CA ILE A 239 8.94 10.38 -19.64
C ILE A 239 7.99 9.31 -19.07
N ILE A 240 6.99 8.84 -19.83
CA ILE A 240 6.06 7.78 -19.40
C ILE A 240 6.81 6.47 -19.08
N PRO A 241 7.56 5.84 -20.00
CA PRO A 241 8.30 4.61 -19.69
C PRO A 241 9.40 4.84 -18.65
N ILE A 242 10.05 6.00 -18.64
CA ILE A 242 11.05 6.36 -17.62
C ILE A 242 10.42 6.37 -16.23
N PHE A 243 9.26 6.98 -16.09
CA PHE A 243 8.53 7.02 -14.82
C PHE A 243 8.00 5.64 -14.42
N LEU A 244 7.57 4.83 -15.38
CA LEU A 244 7.15 3.45 -15.13
C LEU A 244 8.30 2.60 -14.55
N LEU A 245 9.49 2.68 -15.14
CA LEU A 245 10.68 1.96 -14.64
C LEU A 245 11.03 2.39 -13.22
N GLN A 246 10.96 3.70 -12.93
CA GLN A 246 11.19 4.21 -11.58
C GLN A 246 10.15 3.68 -10.59
N GLN A 247 8.85 3.64 -10.98
CA GLN A 247 7.80 3.12 -10.11
C GLN A 247 8.02 1.63 -9.78
N ILE A 248 8.42 0.83 -10.77
CA ILE A 248 8.74 -0.59 -10.55
C ILE A 248 9.94 -0.71 -9.62
N GLY A 249 11.06 -0.02 -9.92
CA GLY A 249 12.28 -0.08 -9.11
C GLY A 249 12.07 0.33 -7.64
N ASN A 250 11.25 1.36 -7.42
CA ASN A 250 10.89 1.81 -6.07
C ASN A 250 9.96 0.82 -5.34
N GLY A 251 9.03 0.20 -6.06
CA GLY A 251 8.01 -0.65 -5.46
C GLY A 251 8.43 -2.10 -5.20
N VAL A 252 9.51 -2.59 -5.80
CA VAL A 252 9.93 -4.00 -5.65
C VAL A 252 10.22 -4.36 -4.19
N VAL A 253 10.92 -3.51 -3.43
CA VAL A 253 11.22 -3.76 -2.02
C VAL A 253 9.95 -3.74 -1.17
N LEU A 254 9.12 -2.69 -1.32
CA LEU A 254 7.92 -2.46 -0.51
C LEU A 254 6.72 -3.29 -0.95
N GLY A 255 6.72 -3.81 -2.17
CA GLY A 255 5.63 -4.61 -2.75
C GLY A 255 5.55 -6.05 -2.23
N GLY A 256 6.21 -6.35 -1.10
CA GLY A 256 6.14 -7.64 -0.41
C GLY A 256 7.48 -8.38 -0.28
N LEU A 257 8.44 -8.17 -1.18
CA LEU A 257 9.73 -8.89 -1.11
C LEU A 257 10.49 -8.56 0.19
N GLY A 258 10.57 -7.30 0.57
CA GLY A 258 11.22 -6.87 1.81
C GLY A 258 10.54 -7.42 3.05
N GLN A 259 9.20 -7.56 3.04
CA GLN A 259 8.45 -8.11 4.16
C GLN A 259 8.83 -9.57 4.44
N PHE A 260 8.76 -10.43 3.41
CA PHE A 260 9.08 -11.84 3.58
C PHE A 260 10.59 -12.08 3.74
N TYR A 261 11.45 -11.24 3.13
CA TYR A 261 12.87 -11.25 3.42
C TYR A 261 13.15 -11.03 4.91
N ILE A 262 12.54 -10.01 5.53
CA ILE A 262 12.72 -9.72 6.96
C ILE A 262 12.20 -10.88 7.82
N TYR A 263 11.04 -11.45 7.48
CA TYR A 263 10.49 -12.59 8.24
C TYR A 263 11.34 -13.85 8.14
N PHE A 264 11.88 -14.14 6.97
CA PHE A 264 12.68 -15.35 6.77
C PHE A 264 14.11 -15.21 7.33
N GLN A 265 14.67 -14.00 7.30
CA GLN A 265 16.05 -13.77 7.75
C GLN A 265 16.14 -13.47 9.24
N PHE A 266 15.14 -12.77 9.83
CA PHE A 266 15.23 -12.24 11.19
C PHE A 266 14.12 -12.74 12.13
N GLY A 267 13.27 -13.66 11.66
CA GLY A 267 12.19 -14.26 12.43
C GLY A 267 10.81 -13.69 12.16
N TYR A 268 9.77 -14.40 12.61
CA TYR A 268 8.37 -14.07 12.42
C TYR A 268 7.94 -12.89 13.30
N ALA A 269 8.43 -11.70 12.98
CA ALA A 269 8.27 -10.51 13.78
C ALA A 269 7.82 -9.30 12.94
N GLY A 270 6.52 -9.04 12.92
CA GLY A 270 5.95 -7.89 12.21
C GLY A 270 6.48 -6.54 12.69
N GLY A 271 6.84 -6.44 13.98
CA GLY A 271 7.49 -5.25 14.53
C GLY A 271 8.84 -4.93 13.88
N LEU A 272 9.63 -5.94 13.52
CA LEU A 272 10.89 -5.72 12.80
C LEU A 272 10.64 -5.16 11.40
N TYR A 273 9.65 -5.72 10.68
CA TYR A 273 9.30 -5.16 9.38
C TYR A 273 8.75 -3.73 9.48
N SER A 274 7.95 -3.44 10.51
CA SER A 274 7.47 -2.07 10.78
C SER A 274 8.63 -1.09 11.01
N LEU A 275 9.65 -1.48 11.78
CA LEU A 275 10.85 -0.68 11.99
C LEU A 275 11.66 -0.51 10.71
N PHE A 276 11.90 -1.60 9.96
CA PHE A 276 12.58 -1.57 8.66
C PHE A 276 11.93 -0.57 7.71
N ASN A 277 10.60 -0.64 7.56
CA ASN A 277 9.87 0.24 6.67
C ASN A 277 9.89 1.69 7.17
N THR A 278 9.58 1.92 8.45
CA THR A 278 9.49 3.28 9.01
C THR A 278 10.84 3.99 9.00
N ILE A 279 11.90 3.35 9.48
CA ILE A 279 13.25 3.92 9.49
C ILE A 279 13.76 4.08 8.07
N GLY A 280 13.51 3.07 7.20
CA GLY A 280 13.88 3.13 5.79
C GLY A 280 13.27 4.30 5.03
N MET A 281 12.11 4.79 5.46
CA MET A 281 11.43 5.94 4.84
C MET A 281 11.74 7.29 5.51
N LEU A 282 12.40 7.30 6.68
CA LEU A 282 12.60 8.52 7.46
C LEU A 282 13.41 9.59 6.69
N ALA A 283 14.52 9.20 6.09
CA ALA A 283 15.36 10.12 5.33
C ALA A 283 14.65 10.64 4.07
N THR A 284 13.73 9.87 3.52
CA THR A 284 12.87 10.29 2.39
C THR A 284 11.93 11.42 2.79
N ALA A 285 11.33 11.37 3.99
CA ALA A 285 10.49 12.45 4.49
C ALA A 285 11.30 13.75 4.64
N VAL A 286 12.52 13.67 5.15
CA VAL A 286 13.45 14.81 5.23
C VAL A 286 13.80 15.34 3.83
N LEU A 287 14.10 14.44 2.89
CA LEU A 287 14.36 14.83 1.49
C LEU A 287 13.18 15.58 0.89
N MET A 288 11.95 15.13 1.09
CA MET A 288 10.76 15.78 0.53
C MET A 288 10.59 17.21 1.05
N ILE A 289 10.90 17.46 2.32
CA ILE A 289 10.86 18.80 2.92
C ILE A 289 11.97 19.69 2.35
N LEU A 290 13.19 19.16 2.19
CA LEU A 290 14.35 19.91 1.72
C LEU A 290 14.44 20.04 0.20
N TYR A 291 13.68 19.24 -0.54
CA TYR A 291 13.78 19.16 -2.00
C TYR A 291 13.62 20.51 -2.72
N PRO A 292 12.68 21.42 -2.35
CA PRO A 292 12.58 22.74 -2.99
C PRO A 292 13.85 23.57 -2.83
N MET A 293 14.53 23.47 -1.67
CA MET A 293 15.79 24.19 -1.42
C MET A 293 16.96 23.60 -2.22
N ILE A 294 16.96 22.27 -2.39
CA ILE A 294 18.00 21.55 -3.15
C ILE A 294 17.83 21.82 -4.65
N SER A 295 16.60 21.68 -5.16
CA SER A 295 16.29 21.86 -6.59
C SER A 295 16.48 23.28 -7.08
N ALA A 296 16.36 24.30 -6.18
CA ALA A 296 16.67 25.69 -6.50
C ALA A 296 18.17 25.95 -6.75
N LYS A 297 19.06 25.07 -6.23
CA LYS A 297 20.52 25.27 -6.29
C LYS A 297 21.24 24.28 -7.19
N VAL A 298 20.62 23.14 -7.49
CA VAL A 298 21.25 22.02 -8.20
C VAL A 298 20.38 21.62 -9.38
N GLN A 299 20.95 21.64 -10.58
CA GLN A 299 20.26 21.16 -11.79
C GLN A 299 19.82 19.70 -11.66
N ARG A 300 18.65 19.38 -12.20
CA ARG A 300 18.02 18.04 -12.11
C ARG A 300 18.93 16.91 -12.58
N LYS A 301 19.62 17.06 -13.70
CA LYS A 301 20.56 16.04 -14.23
C LYS A 301 21.74 15.77 -13.29
N ALA A 302 22.31 16.84 -12.70
CA ALA A 302 23.38 16.73 -11.72
C ALA A 302 22.88 16.12 -10.38
N LEU A 303 21.68 16.48 -9.96
CA LEU A 303 21.03 15.91 -8.77
C LEU A 303 20.76 14.43 -8.96
N MET A 304 20.22 14.01 -10.12
CA MET A 304 19.98 12.58 -10.43
C MET A 304 21.26 11.74 -10.32
N LYS A 305 22.40 12.26 -10.78
CA LYS A 305 23.68 11.55 -10.66
C LYS A 305 24.08 11.31 -9.20
N LYS A 306 23.90 12.32 -8.33
CA LYS A 306 24.18 12.19 -6.88
C LYS A 306 23.21 11.22 -6.20
N LEU A 307 21.94 11.28 -6.56
CA LEU A 307 20.91 10.38 -6.04
C LEU A 307 21.12 8.94 -6.50
N LEU A 308 21.56 8.71 -7.76
CA LEU A 308 21.95 7.40 -8.25
C LEU A 308 23.10 6.82 -7.42
N LEU A 309 24.14 7.62 -7.16
CA LEU A 309 25.28 7.19 -6.33
C LEU A 309 24.83 6.82 -4.92
N ALA A 310 23.96 7.61 -4.30
CA ALA A 310 23.40 7.30 -2.98
C ALA A 310 22.65 5.97 -3.00
N SER A 311 21.80 5.71 -4.01
CA SER A 311 21.10 4.42 -4.13
C SER A 311 22.06 3.25 -4.36
N ILE A 312 23.11 3.41 -5.17
CA ILE A 312 24.14 2.37 -5.36
C ILE A 312 24.77 2.01 -4.02
N ILE A 313 25.20 3.02 -3.25
CA ILE A 313 25.78 2.81 -1.93
C ILE A 313 24.81 2.06 -1.02
N GLY A 314 23.54 2.50 -0.97
CA GLY A 314 22.51 1.85 -0.16
C GLY A 314 22.29 0.39 -0.57
N TYR A 315 22.19 0.09 -1.84
CA TYR A 315 22.01 -1.28 -2.35
C TYR A 315 23.25 -2.17 -2.09
N VAL A 316 24.45 -1.63 -2.24
CA VAL A 316 25.68 -2.37 -1.92
C VAL A 316 25.74 -2.70 -0.42
N VAL A 317 25.38 -1.75 0.44
CA VAL A 317 25.31 -1.97 1.90
C VAL A 317 24.26 -3.05 2.23
N MET A 318 23.06 -2.98 1.63
CA MET A 318 22.02 -4.01 1.83
C MET A 318 22.51 -5.38 1.39
N LEU A 319 23.12 -5.47 0.20
CA LEU A 319 23.59 -6.72 -0.37
C LEU A 319 24.71 -7.33 0.49
N ALA A 320 25.72 -6.54 0.85
CA ALA A 320 26.82 -6.99 1.68
C ALA A 320 26.32 -7.50 3.05
N ALA A 321 25.51 -6.71 3.75
CA ALA A 321 24.98 -7.12 5.05
C ALA A 321 24.03 -8.32 4.95
N GLY A 322 23.24 -8.42 3.87
CA GLY A 322 22.30 -9.52 3.69
C GLY A 322 22.97 -10.85 3.36
N LEU A 323 24.07 -10.84 2.58
CA LEU A 323 24.85 -12.05 2.29
C LEU A 323 25.60 -12.58 3.52
N PHE A 324 26.00 -11.71 4.45
CA PHE A 324 26.63 -12.06 5.70
C PHE A 324 25.66 -12.09 6.89
N GLY A 325 24.35 -12.04 6.65
CA GLY A 325 23.30 -11.91 7.65
C GLY A 325 23.31 -12.99 8.72
N SER A 326 23.58 -14.24 8.34
CA SER A 326 23.68 -15.39 9.27
C SER A 326 24.80 -15.24 10.31
N SER A 327 25.92 -14.61 9.95
CA SER A 327 27.06 -14.39 10.86
C SER A 327 26.91 -13.10 11.70
N LEU A 328 26.16 -12.12 11.23
CA LEU A 328 25.97 -10.82 11.87
C LEU A 328 24.70 -10.75 12.74
N GLY A 329 23.77 -11.69 12.59
CA GLY A 329 22.51 -11.72 13.34
C GLY A 329 21.74 -10.40 13.27
N MET A 330 21.31 -9.88 14.42
CA MET A 330 20.52 -8.63 14.49
C MET A 330 21.29 -7.37 14.04
N ILE A 331 22.63 -7.40 14.02
CA ILE A 331 23.43 -6.30 13.49
C ILE A 331 23.19 -6.15 11.98
N ALA A 332 23.05 -7.27 11.25
CA ALA A 332 22.71 -7.24 9.82
C ALA A 332 21.38 -6.52 9.56
N PHE A 333 20.37 -6.72 10.41
CA PHE A 333 19.07 -6.03 10.31
C PHE A 333 19.24 -4.51 10.29
N TRP A 334 20.03 -3.96 11.22
CA TRP A 334 20.25 -2.51 11.30
C TRP A 334 21.06 -1.98 10.11
N ILE A 335 22.06 -2.72 9.65
CA ILE A 335 22.85 -2.34 8.48
C ILE A 335 21.98 -2.36 7.21
N ILE A 336 21.17 -3.40 7.03
CA ILE A 336 20.23 -3.51 5.89
C ILE A 336 19.19 -2.38 5.92
N THR A 337 18.66 -2.06 7.10
CA THR A 337 17.70 -0.96 7.28
C THR A 337 18.34 0.39 6.94
N LEU A 338 19.59 0.62 7.37
CA LEU A 338 20.34 1.83 6.99
C LEU A 338 20.62 1.86 5.48
N GLY A 339 21.01 0.74 4.89
CA GLY A 339 21.20 0.63 3.44
C GLY A 339 19.92 0.94 2.66
N PHE A 340 18.79 0.40 3.13
CA PHE A 340 17.48 0.69 2.57
C PHE A 340 17.10 2.17 2.69
N MET A 341 17.37 2.80 3.84
CA MET A 341 17.15 4.23 4.04
C MET A 341 17.94 5.08 3.03
N ILE A 342 19.21 4.75 2.81
CA ILE A 342 20.07 5.46 1.85
C ILE A 342 19.59 5.24 0.41
N ALA A 343 19.24 4.00 0.04
CA ALA A 343 18.70 3.66 -1.27
C ALA A 343 17.39 4.42 -1.57
N ASN A 344 16.49 4.51 -0.59
CA ASN A 344 15.22 5.21 -0.71
C ASN A 344 15.38 6.72 -0.95
N VAL A 345 16.37 7.37 -0.36
CA VAL A 345 16.67 8.79 -0.66
C VAL A 345 16.87 8.98 -2.16
N GLY A 346 17.62 8.09 -2.80
CA GLY A 346 17.80 8.14 -4.25
C GLY A 346 16.52 7.84 -5.03
N GLN A 347 15.82 6.77 -4.68
CA GLN A 347 14.58 6.37 -5.35
C GLN A 347 13.49 7.46 -5.31
N TYR A 348 13.26 8.04 -4.14
CA TYR A 348 12.27 9.12 -3.98
C TYR A 348 12.76 10.45 -4.55
N GLY A 349 14.07 10.71 -4.55
CA GLY A 349 14.62 11.86 -5.25
C GLY A 349 14.39 11.77 -6.76
N PHE A 350 14.55 10.59 -7.36
CA PHE A 350 14.17 10.33 -8.76
C PHE A 350 12.67 10.56 -8.99
N TYR A 351 11.82 10.04 -8.10
CA TYR A 351 10.38 10.26 -8.16
C TYR A 351 10.02 11.75 -8.22
N LEU A 352 10.62 12.57 -7.35
CA LEU A 352 10.36 14.02 -7.31
C LEU A 352 10.82 14.72 -8.60
N ILE A 353 12.01 14.38 -9.12
CA ILE A 353 12.52 14.91 -10.38
C ILE A 353 11.58 14.54 -11.54
N LEU A 354 11.17 13.28 -11.63
CA LEU A 354 10.31 12.80 -12.70
C LEU A 354 8.90 13.39 -12.64
N MET A 355 8.37 13.61 -11.43
CA MET A 355 7.11 14.31 -11.23
C MET A 355 7.12 15.72 -11.85
N ILE A 356 8.17 16.50 -11.55
CA ILE A 356 8.34 17.83 -12.14
C ILE A 356 8.54 17.72 -13.65
N SER A 357 9.32 16.75 -14.10
CA SER A 357 9.57 16.53 -15.52
C SER A 357 8.31 16.21 -16.32
N ILE A 358 7.36 15.44 -15.74
CA ILE A 358 6.04 15.21 -16.36
C ILE A 358 5.27 16.52 -16.47
N LEU A 359 5.24 17.32 -15.41
CA LEU A 359 4.53 18.60 -15.43
C LEU A 359 5.12 19.57 -16.47
N ASN A 360 6.44 19.64 -16.61
CA ASN A 360 7.09 20.48 -17.61
C ASN A 360 6.73 20.12 -19.07
N THR A 361 6.22 18.91 -19.31
CA THR A 361 5.74 18.56 -20.65
C THR A 361 4.43 19.24 -21.03
N VAL A 362 3.76 19.93 -20.09
CA VAL A 362 2.55 20.75 -20.35
C VAL A 362 2.92 21.97 -21.19
N GLU A 363 3.90 22.75 -20.74
CA GLU A 363 4.38 23.94 -21.46
C GLU A 363 5.03 23.54 -22.79
N TYR A 364 5.76 22.42 -22.80
CA TYR A 364 6.30 21.89 -24.04
C TYR A 364 5.21 21.47 -25.03
N ASN A 365 4.09 20.91 -24.56
CA ASN A 365 2.96 20.57 -25.41
C ASN A 365 2.30 21.84 -26.00
N GLU A 366 2.09 22.87 -25.18
CA GLU A 366 1.59 24.17 -25.63
C GLU A 366 2.53 24.79 -26.68
N TYR A 367 3.84 24.73 -26.44
CA TYR A 367 4.87 25.24 -27.33
C TYR A 367 4.87 24.55 -28.72
N THR A 368 4.75 23.22 -28.73
CA THR A 368 4.88 22.40 -29.95
C THR A 368 3.58 22.21 -30.71
N THR A 369 2.45 22.14 -30.01
CA THR A 369 1.14 21.81 -30.61
C THR A 369 0.13 22.97 -30.57
N GLY A 370 0.44 24.02 -29.81
CA GLY A 370 -0.50 25.12 -29.55
C GLY A 370 -1.63 24.76 -28.56
N SER A 371 -1.67 23.52 -28.04
CA SER A 371 -2.71 23.06 -27.11
C SER A 371 -2.13 22.83 -25.72
N ARG A 372 -2.75 23.46 -24.71
CA ARG A 372 -2.40 23.24 -23.30
C ARG A 372 -3.31 22.14 -22.71
N ASP A 373 -2.80 20.93 -22.70
CA ASP A 373 -3.56 19.73 -22.29
C ASP A 373 -3.24 19.32 -20.82
N ASP A 374 -3.26 20.28 -19.88
CA ASP A 374 -2.89 20.09 -18.45
C ASP A 374 -3.54 18.86 -17.81
N ALA A 375 -4.87 18.72 -17.97
CA ALA A 375 -5.62 17.64 -17.34
C ALA A 375 -5.22 16.25 -17.86
N ILE A 376 -4.92 16.15 -19.17
CA ILE A 376 -4.49 14.90 -19.79
C ILE A 376 -3.10 14.52 -19.26
N ILE A 377 -2.17 15.47 -19.28
CA ILE A 377 -0.78 15.23 -18.85
C ILE A 377 -0.73 14.89 -17.34
N ALA A 378 -1.48 15.63 -16.52
CA ALA A 378 -1.57 15.34 -15.08
C ALA A 378 -2.15 13.94 -14.79
N SER A 379 -3.06 13.43 -15.63
CA SER A 379 -3.65 12.08 -15.45
C SER A 379 -2.68 10.93 -15.75
N ILE A 380 -1.58 11.18 -16.44
CA ILE A 380 -0.57 10.17 -16.80
C ILE A 380 0.11 9.61 -15.54
N ARG A 381 0.42 10.46 -14.57
CA ARG A 381 1.07 10.03 -13.33
C ARG A 381 0.29 8.93 -12.60
N PRO A 382 -0.98 9.11 -12.19
CA PRO A 382 -1.73 8.07 -11.50
C PRO A 382 -1.92 6.82 -12.37
N PHE A 383 -2.10 6.96 -13.67
CA PHE A 383 -2.19 5.85 -14.60
C PHE A 383 -0.92 4.99 -14.59
N VAL A 384 0.26 5.62 -14.74
CA VAL A 384 1.56 4.92 -14.77
C VAL A 384 1.87 4.30 -13.41
N THR A 385 1.51 4.95 -12.29
CA THR A 385 1.67 4.39 -10.94
C THR A 385 0.83 3.11 -10.76
N LYS A 386 -0.41 3.07 -11.25
CA LYS A 386 -1.25 1.87 -11.22
C LYS A 386 -0.66 0.75 -12.07
N LEU A 387 -0.18 1.07 -13.27
CA LEU A 387 0.48 0.10 -14.15
C LEU A 387 1.77 -0.46 -13.52
N GLY A 388 2.59 0.41 -12.90
CA GLY A 388 3.76 0.00 -12.12
C GLY A 388 3.40 -0.97 -11.00
N GLY A 389 2.34 -0.66 -10.24
CA GLY A 389 1.83 -1.56 -9.20
C GLY A 389 1.41 -2.93 -9.72
N ALA A 390 0.80 -3.02 -10.91
CA ALA A 390 0.48 -4.29 -11.55
C ALA A 390 1.75 -5.11 -11.87
N LEU A 391 2.77 -4.47 -12.43
CA LEU A 391 4.03 -5.14 -12.77
C LEU A 391 4.81 -5.58 -11.51
N ILE A 392 4.76 -4.81 -10.44
CA ILE A 392 5.34 -5.18 -9.14
C ILE A 392 4.70 -6.47 -8.62
N VAL A 393 3.36 -6.63 -8.70
CA VAL A 393 2.68 -7.87 -8.30
C VAL A 393 3.18 -9.05 -9.11
N VAL A 394 3.35 -8.90 -10.44
CA VAL A 394 3.90 -9.97 -11.29
C VAL A 394 5.31 -10.35 -10.82
N ILE A 395 6.21 -9.37 -10.67
CA ILE A 395 7.58 -9.59 -10.22
C ILE A 395 7.61 -10.30 -8.88
N THR A 396 6.84 -9.82 -7.92
CA THR A 396 6.77 -10.39 -6.57
C THR A 396 6.27 -11.84 -6.61
N THR A 397 5.19 -12.11 -7.35
CA THR A 397 4.62 -13.46 -7.46
C THR A 397 5.58 -14.43 -8.15
N VAL A 398 6.20 -14.01 -9.26
CA VAL A 398 7.21 -14.83 -9.94
C VAL A 398 8.38 -15.14 -9.00
N THR A 399 8.85 -14.16 -8.25
CA THR A 399 9.91 -14.34 -7.25
C THR A 399 9.50 -15.36 -6.18
N TYR A 400 8.28 -15.26 -5.66
CA TYR A 400 7.78 -16.20 -4.64
C TYR A 400 7.66 -17.65 -5.16
N LEU A 401 7.26 -17.81 -6.41
CA LEU A 401 7.19 -19.13 -7.05
C LEU A 401 8.58 -19.71 -7.33
N LEU A 402 9.52 -18.88 -7.81
CA LEU A 402 10.89 -19.30 -8.14
C LEU A 402 11.69 -19.74 -6.90
N PHE A 403 11.52 -19.05 -5.78
CA PHE A 403 12.26 -19.31 -4.54
C PHE A 403 11.45 -20.09 -3.51
N ASN A 404 10.36 -20.74 -3.90
CA ASN A 404 9.49 -21.56 -3.05
C ASN A 404 9.00 -20.85 -1.77
N VAL A 405 8.85 -19.52 -1.82
CA VAL A 405 8.31 -18.71 -0.70
C VAL A 405 6.91 -19.19 -0.34
N THR A 406 6.11 -19.59 -1.34
CA THR A 406 4.75 -20.11 -1.17
C THR A 406 4.70 -21.33 -0.28
N ASP A 407 5.67 -22.24 -0.39
CA ASP A 407 5.69 -23.47 0.38
C ASP A 407 5.96 -23.16 1.87
N THR A 408 6.87 -22.23 2.15
CA THR A 408 7.15 -21.76 3.51
C THR A 408 5.96 -20.98 4.10
N THR A 409 5.35 -20.08 3.32
CA THR A 409 4.19 -19.32 3.81
C THR A 409 2.97 -20.19 4.02
N ASN A 410 2.78 -21.26 3.24
CA ASN A 410 1.72 -22.25 3.47
C ASN A 410 1.90 -22.97 4.81
N GLN A 411 3.12 -23.35 5.18
CA GLN A 411 3.40 -23.92 6.50
C GLN A 411 3.10 -22.93 7.62
N ILE A 412 3.52 -21.67 7.48
CA ILE A 412 3.22 -20.61 8.45
C ILE A 412 1.69 -20.42 8.56
N SER A 413 0.98 -20.35 7.44
CA SER A 413 -0.48 -20.17 7.44
C SER A 413 -1.22 -21.36 8.05
N ASP A 414 -0.70 -22.58 7.90
CA ASP A 414 -1.24 -23.77 8.55
C ASP A 414 -1.18 -23.64 10.08
N TYR A 415 -0.01 -23.24 10.62
CA TYR A 415 0.15 -23.02 12.05
C TYR A 415 -0.72 -21.86 12.55
N GLU A 416 -0.84 -20.76 11.80
CA GLU A 416 -1.72 -19.64 12.17
C GLU A 416 -3.20 -20.05 12.22
N MET A 417 -3.69 -20.82 11.23
CA MET A 417 -5.07 -21.30 11.19
C MET A 417 -5.37 -22.35 12.26
N LYS A 418 -4.46 -23.31 12.45
CA LYS A 418 -4.61 -24.35 13.47
C LYS A 418 -4.56 -23.79 14.88
N ALA A 419 -3.65 -22.84 15.15
CA ALA A 419 -3.60 -22.15 16.44
C ALA A 419 -4.89 -21.36 16.71
N GLN A 420 -5.41 -20.62 15.72
CA GLN A 420 -6.71 -19.96 15.84
C GLN A 420 -7.82 -20.97 16.15
N LYS A 421 -7.82 -22.11 15.48
CA LYS A 421 -8.83 -23.14 15.73
C LYS A 421 -8.69 -23.77 17.12
N ALA A 422 -7.46 -24.01 17.60
CA ALA A 422 -7.22 -24.49 18.96
C ALA A 422 -7.77 -23.50 20.01
N GLN A 423 -7.49 -22.21 19.84
CA GLN A 423 -8.06 -21.16 20.70
C GLN A 423 -9.59 -21.16 20.66
N GLN A 424 -10.19 -21.28 19.48
CA GLN A 424 -11.63 -21.32 19.29
C GLN A 424 -12.25 -22.53 19.99
N VAL A 425 -11.67 -23.73 19.86
CA VAL A 425 -12.13 -24.96 20.52
C VAL A 425 -12.14 -24.82 22.03
N VAL A 426 -11.10 -24.21 22.61
CA VAL A 426 -11.03 -23.94 24.06
C VAL A 426 -12.12 -22.96 24.50
N VAL A 427 -12.30 -21.85 23.78
CA VAL A 427 -13.32 -20.83 24.12
C VAL A 427 -14.73 -21.37 23.92
N GLU A 428 -15.02 -22.06 22.82
CA GLU A 428 -16.32 -22.67 22.57
C GLU A 428 -16.63 -23.77 23.59
N GLY A 429 -15.60 -24.53 24.04
CA GLY A 429 -15.70 -25.52 25.09
C GLY A 429 -16.27 -24.94 26.40
N MET A 430 -15.92 -23.70 26.77
CA MET A 430 -16.50 -23.03 27.94
C MET A 430 -18.01 -22.82 27.81
N ALA A 431 -18.52 -22.57 26.61
CA ALA A 431 -19.91 -22.27 26.33
C ALA A 431 -20.79 -23.50 26.18
N LEU A 432 -20.23 -24.74 26.17
CA LEU A 432 -20.98 -25.96 26.04
C LEU A 432 -21.94 -26.15 27.23
N LYS A 433 -23.14 -26.65 26.97
CA LYS A 433 -24.18 -26.90 27.99
C LYS A 433 -24.13 -28.35 28.58
N GLN A 434 -23.00 -29.03 28.43
CA GLN A 434 -22.78 -30.40 28.91
C GLN A 434 -22.33 -30.43 30.37
N SER A 435 -22.32 -31.61 31.00
CA SER A 435 -21.74 -31.82 32.33
C SER A 435 -20.19 -31.65 32.32
N GLY A 436 -19.58 -31.39 33.46
CA GLY A 436 -18.17 -31.00 33.56
C GLY A 436 -17.20 -31.94 32.82
N ASP A 437 -17.26 -33.24 33.07
CA ASP A 437 -16.35 -34.22 32.44
C ASP A 437 -16.68 -34.46 30.96
N GLU A 438 -17.95 -34.37 30.57
CA GLU A 438 -18.38 -34.46 29.16
C GLU A 438 -17.89 -33.28 28.34
N LYS A 439 -17.88 -32.05 28.93
CA LYS A 439 -17.30 -30.86 28.27
C LYS A 439 -15.83 -31.09 27.91
N LEU A 440 -15.05 -31.53 28.89
CA LEU A 440 -13.62 -31.77 28.72
C LEU A 440 -13.37 -32.84 27.68
N ALA A 441 -14.13 -33.95 27.75
CA ALA A 441 -14.02 -35.04 26.78
C ALA A 441 -14.34 -34.59 25.35
N THR A 442 -15.35 -33.71 25.18
CA THR A 442 -15.70 -33.11 23.88
C THR A 442 -14.59 -32.25 23.33
N VAL A 443 -14.00 -31.35 24.16
CA VAL A 443 -12.89 -30.48 23.77
C VAL A 443 -11.65 -31.29 23.40
N LEU A 444 -11.28 -32.30 24.20
CA LEU A 444 -10.13 -33.17 23.93
C LEU A 444 -10.34 -34.00 22.65
N LYS A 445 -11.55 -34.47 22.40
CA LYS A 445 -11.91 -35.19 21.18
C LYS A 445 -11.74 -34.27 19.96
N GLU A 446 -12.25 -33.04 20.02
CA GLU A 446 -12.13 -32.06 18.92
C GLU A 446 -10.69 -31.67 18.66
N ILE A 447 -9.86 -31.46 19.72
CA ILE A 447 -8.42 -31.20 19.61
C ILE A 447 -7.74 -32.37 18.86
N LYS A 448 -8.11 -33.62 19.17
CA LYS A 448 -7.53 -34.80 18.51
C LYS A 448 -7.99 -34.94 17.06
N GLU A 449 -9.30 -34.79 16.80
CA GLU A 449 -9.88 -34.93 15.46
C GLU A 449 -9.38 -33.87 14.47
N GLN A 450 -9.04 -32.68 14.98
CA GLN A 450 -8.52 -31.58 14.16
C GLN A 450 -6.97 -31.44 14.19
N GLU A 451 -6.28 -32.46 14.72
CA GLU A 451 -4.81 -32.49 14.79
C GLU A 451 -4.18 -31.27 15.49
N LEU A 452 -4.85 -30.76 16.53
CA LEU A 452 -4.42 -29.56 17.26
C LEU A 452 -3.50 -29.89 18.44
N GLY A 453 -3.12 -31.13 18.62
CA GLY A 453 -2.33 -31.61 19.77
C GLY A 453 -1.04 -30.84 20.02
N VAL A 454 -0.35 -30.41 18.96
CA VAL A 454 0.89 -29.64 19.03
C VAL A 454 0.75 -28.32 19.80
N PHE A 455 -0.44 -27.69 19.75
CA PHE A 455 -0.70 -26.41 20.40
C PHE A 455 -1.07 -26.53 21.87
N VAL A 456 -1.39 -27.72 22.33
CA VAL A 456 -1.85 -27.98 23.71
C VAL A 456 -0.89 -28.88 24.49
N THR A 457 0.29 -29.20 23.94
CA THR A 457 1.27 -30.10 24.57
C THR A 457 1.74 -29.59 25.95
N ASP A 458 1.90 -28.28 26.10
CA ASP A 458 2.34 -27.64 27.34
C ASP A 458 1.17 -27.23 28.25
N ILE A 459 -0.07 -27.66 27.92
CA ILE A 459 -1.26 -27.37 28.69
C ILE A 459 -1.64 -28.64 29.47
N SER A 460 -1.67 -28.55 30.80
CA SER A 460 -2.11 -29.65 31.63
C SER A 460 -3.61 -29.89 31.47
N GLU A 461 -4.04 -31.16 31.70
CA GLU A 461 -5.47 -31.50 31.71
C GLU A 461 -6.21 -30.71 32.81
N ASP A 462 -5.54 -30.44 33.94
CA ASP A 462 -6.09 -29.61 35.04
C ASP A 462 -6.31 -28.15 34.61
N ASP A 463 -5.41 -27.56 33.80
CA ASP A 463 -5.59 -26.21 33.25
C ASP A 463 -6.78 -26.19 32.28
N LEU A 464 -6.88 -27.17 31.38
CA LEU A 464 -8.03 -27.28 30.48
C LEU A 464 -9.34 -27.49 31.26
N LYS A 465 -9.32 -28.33 32.29
CA LYS A 465 -10.47 -28.56 33.18
C LYS A 465 -10.88 -27.28 33.92
N ALA A 466 -9.91 -26.50 34.42
CA ALA A 466 -10.17 -25.21 35.05
C ALA A 466 -10.87 -24.25 34.08
N VAL A 467 -10.41 -24.17 32.85
CA VAL A 467 -11.01 -23.30 31.81
C VAL A 467 -12.35 -23.80 31.36
N VAL A 468 -12.43 -25.02 30.87
CA VAL A 468 -13.62 -25.55 30.16
C VAL A 468 -14.75 -25.88 31.13
N VAL A 469 -14.42 -26.47 32.30
CA VAL A 469 -15.41 -26.93 33.27
C VAL A 469 -15.76 -25.88 34.31
N LYS A 470 -14.73 -25.19 34.87
CA LYS A 470 -14.94 -24.22 35.96
C LYS A 470 -15.14 -22.79 35.43
N ASN A 471 -15.02 -22.57 34.13
CA ASN A 471 -15.11 -21.24 33.47
C ASN A 471 -14.14 -20.21 34.07
N ASP A 472 -12.91 -20.62 34.38
CA ASP A 472 -11.87 -19.74 34.94
C ASP A 472 -11.28 -18.84 33.85
N GLU A 473 -11.71 -17.57 33.81
CA GLU A 473 -11.23 -16.59 32.82
C GLU A 473 -9.75 -16.22 32.97
N ALA A 474 -9.21 -16.28 34.21
CA ALA A 474 -7.78 -16.02 34.43
C ALA A 474 -6.93 -17.13 33.81
N LYS A 475 -7.35 -18.38 34.02
CA LYS A 475 -6.73 -19.56 33.40
C LYS A 475 -6.92 -19.60 31.90
N LEU A 476 -8.05 -19.10 31.35
CA LEU A 476 -8.27 -19.02 29.92
C LEU A 476 -7.14 -18.23 29.23
N ASN A 477 -6.79 -17.04 29.73
CA ASN A 477 -5.71 -16.24 29.13
C ASN A 477 -4.37 -16.99 29.19
N GLU A 478 -4.06 -17.68 30.30
CA GLU A 478 -2.83 -18.48 30.39
C GLU A 478 -2.79 -19.60 29.36
N VAL A 479 -3.91 -20.31 29.18
CA VAL A 479 -4.05 -21.38 28.17
C VAL A 479 -3.90 -20.83 26.77
N LEU A 480 -4.56 -19.71 26.45
CA LEU A 480 -4.44 -19.07 25.13
C LEU A 480 -3.01 -18.56 24.86
N ASP A 481 -2.30 -18.07 25.87
CA ASP A 481 -0.91 -17.64 25.73
C ASP A 481 0.03 -18.84 25.48
N LYS A 482 -0.25 -20.02 26.11
CA LYS A 482 0.48 -21.25 25.82
C LYS A 482 0.26 -21.73 24.37
N VAL A 483 -0.99 -21.65 23.88
CA VAL A 483 -1.29 -21.94 22.46
C VAL A 483 -0.53 -21.01 21.52
N ASP A 484 -0.51 -19.71 21.81
CA ASP A 484 0.23 -18.73 21.00
C ASP A 484 1.72 -18.98 21.01
N LYS A 485 2.29 -19.26 22.18
CA LYS A 485 3.71 -19.62 22.31
C LYS A 485 4.06 -20.86 21.50
N ALA A 486 3.24 -21.91 21.58
CA ALA A 486 3.43 -23.13 20.78
C ALA A 486 3.38 -22.83 19.28
N LYS A 487 2.44 -21.97 18.81
CA LYS A 487 2.37 -21.51 17.44
C LYS A 487 3.69 -20.83 17.03
N LEU A 488 4.15 -19.83 17.78
CA LEU A 488 5.36 -19.09 17.45
C LEU A 488 6.59 -20.01 17.42
N THR A 489 6.72 -20.94 18.39
CA THR A 489 7.81 -21.93 18.40
C THR A 489 7.80 -22.80 17.13
N ASN A 490 6.63 -23.27 16.69
CA ASN A 490 6.53 -24.07 15.47
C ASN A 490 6.82 -23.24 14.20
N ILE A 491 6.38 -21.98 14.14
CA ILE A 491 6.72 -21.10 13.04
C ILE A 491 8.23 -20.80 13.01
N ASP A 492 8.86 -20.58 14.16
CA ASP A 492 10.31 -20.40 14.25
C ASP A 492 11.07 -21.66 13.80
N ASP A 493 10.55 -22.85 14.08
CA ASP A 493 11.12 -24.12 13.56
C ASP A 493 11.00 -24.17 12.02
N VAL A 494 9.87 -23.78 11.44
CA VAL A 494 9.73 -23.65 9.98
C VAL A 494 10.75 -22.68 9.42
N LEU A 495 10.90 -21.50 10.04
CA LEU A 495 11.82 -20.48 9.57
C LEU A 495 13.29 -20.91 9.72
N SER A 496 13.62 -21.69 10.75
CA SER A 496 14.98 -22.23 10.93
C SER A 496 15.39 -23.20 9.82
N LYS A 497 14.41 -23.79 9.11
CA LYS A 497 14.61 -24.73 8.00
C LYS A 497 14.55 -24.03 6.63
N VAL A 498 14.31 -22.71 6.60
CA VAL A 498 14.33 -21.95 5.36
C VAL A 498 15.72 -22.02 4.74
N GLU A 499 15.78 -22.48 3.50
CA GLU A 499 17.03 -22.57 2.78
C GLU A 499 17.64 -21.18 2.55
N SER A 500 18.96 -21.07 2.71
CA SER A 500 19.67 -19.82 2.41
C SER A 500 19.40 -19.30 0.98
N GLY A 501 19.13 -20.20 0.03
CA GLY A 501 18.72 -19.86 -1.33
C GLY A 501 17.44 -19.04 -1.42
N GLN A 502 16.47 -19.25 -0.52
CA GLN A 502 15.22 -18.47 -0.49
C GLN A 502 15.48 -17.04 -0.01
N THR A 503 16.17 -16.86 1.11
CA THR A 503 16.48 -15.54 1.66
C THR A 503 17.40 -14.75 0.74
N VAL A 504 18.45 -15.39 0.23
CA VAL A 504 19.37 -14.78 -0.75
C VAL A 504 18.64 -14.45 -2.05
N GLY A 505 17.75 -15.31 -2.53
CA GLY A 505 16.95 -15.07 -3.72
C GLY A 505 16.04 -13.84 -3.57
N LEU A 506 15.34 -13.68 -2.44
CA LEU A 506 14.55 -12.48 -2.12
C LEU A 506 15.44 -11.23 -2.06
N LEU A 507 16.59 -11.31 -1.37
CA LEU A 507 17.54 -10.20 -1.27
C LEU A 507 18.07 -9.77 -2.64
N LEU A 508 18.55 -10.72 -3.45
CA LEU A 508 19.08 -10.43 -4.78
C LEU A 508 18.00 -9.82 -5.68
N THR A 509 16.79 -10.38 -5.68
CA THR A 509 15.69 -9.85 -6.48
C THR A 509 15.36 -8.42 -6.10
N MET A 510 15.16 -8.14 -4.80
CA MET A 510 14.78 -6.79 -4.36
C MET A 510 15.89 -5.76 -4.59
N VAL A 511 17.17 -6.13 -4.46
CA VAL A 511 18.29 -5.20 -4.63
C VAL A 511 18.64 -5.03 -6.12
N ILE A 512 18.83 -6.13 -6.84
CA ILE A 512 19.28 -6.08 -8.24
C ILE A 512 18.22 -5.49 -9.15
N LEU A 513 16.95 -5.92 -9.02
CA LEU A 513 15.91 -5.37 -9.88
C LEU A 513 15.68 -3.88 -9.58
N SER A 514 15.63 -3.48 -8.31
CA SER A 514 15.50 -2.06 -7.97
C SER A 514 16.65 -1.24 -8.53
N PHE A 515 17.87 -1.74 -8.44
CA PHE A 515 19.05 -1.09 -9.03
C PHE A 515 18.98 -1.00 -10.56
N VAL A 516 18.67 -2.13 -11.24
CA VAL A 516 18.58 -2.19 -12.69
C VAL A 516 17.53 -1.23 -13.23
N PHE A 517 16.34 -1.23 -12.65
CA PHE A 517 15.26 -0.30 -13.06
C PHE A 517 15.64 1.15 -12.80
N MET A 518 16.30 1.46 -11.69
CA MET A 518 16.79 2.81 -11.41
C MET A 518 17.89 3.24 -12.39
N LEU A 519 18.82 2.36 -12.71
CA LEU A 519 19.88 2.62 -13.69
C LEU A 519 19.28 2.86 -15.09
N LEU A 520 18.33 2.02 -15.51
CA LEU A 520 17.61 2.23 -16.77
C LEU A 520 16.86 3.56 -16.78
N THR A 521 16.18 3.91 -15.69
CA THR A 521 15.53 5.22 -15.50
C THR A 521 16.53 6.36 -15.72
N TYR A 522 17.70 6.28 -15.08
CA TYR A 522 18.76 7.28 -15.21
C TYR A 522 19.26 7.40 -16.65
N VAL A 523 19.64 6.28 -17.26
CA VAL A 523 20.22 6.25 -18.62
C VAL A 523 19.22 6.79 -19.65
N LEU A 524 17.95 6.35 -19.60
CA LEU A 524 16.91 6.82 -20.52
C LEU A 524 16.59 8.29 -20.31
N TYR A 525 16.53 8.75 -19.06
CA TYR A 525 16.30 10.17 -18.76
C TYR A 525 17.43 11.04 -19.32
N MET A 526 18.69 10.69 -19.05
CA MET A 526 19.84 11.45 -19.55
C MET A 526 19.91 11.49 -21.07
N LYS A 527 19.49 10.40 -21.74
CA LYS A 527 19.57 10.29 -23.21
C LYS A 527 18.41 10.99 -23.93
N HIS A 528 17.20 10.94 -23.40
CA HIS A 528 15.99 11.28 -24.14
C HIS A 528 15.23 12.50 -23.61
N TYR A 529 15.40 12.83 -22.31
CA TYR A 529 14.72 13.98 -21.74
C TYR A 529 15.50 15.27 -21.99
N LYS A 530 14.91 16.18 -22.79
CA LYS A 530 15.55 17.42 -23.27
C LYS A 530 15.17 18.67 -22.49
N LEU A 531 14.06 18.62 -21.72
CA LEU A 531 13.53 19.76 -20.98
C LEU A 531 14.31 19.98 -19.66
N ASP A 532 15.62 20.23 -19.75
CA ASP A 532 16.41 20.72 -18.61
C ASP A 532 16.01 22.19 -18.27
N GLU A 533 16.57 22.71 -17.20
CA GLU A 533 16.17 24.04 -16.70
C GLU A 533 16.33 25.16 -17.75
N PRO A 534 17.48 25.25 -18.47
CA PRO A 534 17.66 26.30 -19.47
C PRO A 534 16.68 26.18 -20.66
N GLU A 535 16.42 24.96 -21.15
CA GLU A 535 15.51 24.76 -22.26
C GLU A 535 14.05 24.99 -21.85
N TYR A 536 13.68 24.57 -20.64
CA TYR A 536 12.34 24.84 -20.10
C TYR A 536 12.10 26.36 -19.93
N ASP A 537 13.08 27.10 -19.36
CA ASP A 537 12.99 28.54 -19.19
C ASP A 537 12.89 29.28 -20.54
N ARG A 538 13.61 28.81 -21.57
CA ARG A 538 13.51 29.33 -22.94
C ARG A 538 12.09 29.16 -23.48
N ILE A 539 11.52 27.96 -23.36
CA ILE A 539 10.17 27.66 -23.83
C ILE A 539 9.14 28.54 -23.12
N CYS A 540 9.24 28.68 -21.81
CA CYS A 540 8.32 29.52 -21.04
C CYS A 540 8.36 30.98 -21.50
N LYS A 541 9.57 31.56 -21.74
CA LYS A 541 9.72 32.94 -22.26
C LYS A 541 9.11 33.10 -23.64
N GLU A 542 9.38 32.16 -24.55
CA GLU A 542 8.78 32.24 -25.91
C GLU A 542 7.25 32.12 -25.86
N LEU A 543 6.68 31.31 -24.96
CA LEU A 543 5.22 31.24 -24.77
C LEU A 543 4.64 32.53 -24.22
N GLU A 544 5.32 33.19 -23.28
CA GLU A 544 4.91 34.52 -22.76
C GLU A 544 4.93 35.59 -23.86
N GLU A 545 5.99 35.62 -24.67
CA GLU A 545 6.10 36.53 -25.80
C GLU A 545 5.00 36.33 -26.84
N ARG A 546 4.67 35.04 -27.18
CA ARG A 546 3.54 34.72 -28.09
C ARG A 546 2.19 35.21 -27.52
N LYS A 547 1.99 35.06 -26.20
CA LYS A 547 0.76 35.53 -25.52
C LYS A 547 0.65 37.04 -25.44
N ALA A 548 1.78 37.76 -25.37
CA ALA A 548 1.80 39.20 -25.37
C ALA A 548 1.58 39.82 -26.76
N GLN A 549 1.83 39.03 -27.84
CA GLN A 549 1.63 39.46 -29.23
C GLN A 549 0.23 39.08 -29.79
N ALA A 550 -0.50 38.18 -29.13
CA ALA A 550 -1.85 37.75 -29.50
C ALA A 550 -2.92 38.57 -28.77
#